data_4bfefb813ffb862bf2f65e9f980d1763
#
_entry.id   4bfefb813ffb862bf2f65e9f980d1763
#
_cell.length_a   1.000
_cell.length_b   1.000
_cell.length_c   1.000
_cell.angle_alpha   90.00
_cell.angle_beta   90.00
_cell.angle_gamma   90.00
#
_symmetry.space_group_name_H-M   'P 1'
#
loop_
_entity.id
_entity.type
_entity.pdbx_description
1 polymer ?
#
loop_
_entity_poly.entity_id
_entity_poly.type
_entity_poly.pdbx_seq_one_letter_code
_entity_poly.pdbx_strand_id
1 'polypeptide(L)'
;DSGNGAHLLYRVDLPNDEPATALVKGVLTTLDALFSNDRITVDTANHNAARIWKLYGTASRKGDNTPERPHRRARVLAAPDEIALVPIERLRHIAGLLPREGPSPPKKGAGIDLGRWLAEHGIAVRSTRPWQGGTLYSLAECPFSGAHKDGAFAIQFANGALFAGCHHESCGGGAQRWPELREMYEPKRTPKREEKE
;
A
#
# COMPACT_ATOMS: atom_id res chain seq x y z
N ASP A 1 -22.54 -2.31 -1.24
CA ASP A 1 -22.86 -1.02 -1.82
C ASP A 1 -23.49 -0.09 -0.77
N SER A 2 -22.87 1.06 -0.52
CA SER A 2 -23.37 2.07 0.44
C SER A 2 -24.36 3.05 -0.20
N GLY A 3 -24.58 2.96 -1.49
CA GLY A 3 -25.30 3.95 -2.29
C GLY A 3 -24.40 5.08 -2.82
N ASN A 4 -23.19 5.27 -2.26
CA ASN A 4 -22.22 6.29 -2.71
C ASN A 4 -20.81 5.70 -2.91
N GLY A 5 -20.61 4.43 -2.61
CA GLY A 5 -19.35 3.71 -2.73
C GLY A 5 -19.52 2.26 -2.31
N ALA A 6 -18.42 1.55 -2.18
CA ALA A 6 -18.39 0.15 -1.75
C ALA A 6 -17.92 0.02 -0.30
N HIS A 7 -18.42 -0.98 0.40
CA HIS A 7 -17.93 -1.39 1.70
C HIS A 7 -17.44 -2.84 1.64
N LEU A 8 -16.27 -3.09 2.19
CA LEU A 8 -15.78 -4.44 2.52
C LEU A 8 -15.78 -4.55 4.05
N LEU A 9 -16.51 -5.52 4.59
CA LEU A 9 -16.67 -5.71 6.02
C LEU A 9 -15.96 -6.98 6.46
N TYR A 10 -15.13 -6.88 7.47
CA TYR A 10 -14.38 -7.99 8.06
C TYR A 10 -14.67 -8.08 9.53
N ARG A 11 -14.96 -9.28 10.01
CA ARG A 11 -15.14 -9.54 11.44
C ARG A 11 -13.76 -9.57 12.12
N VAL A 12 -13.59 -8.73 13.13
CA VAL A 12 -12.40 -8.69 14.00
C VAL A 12 -12.83 -8.87 15.45
N ASP A 13 -11.95 -9.42 16.29
CA ASP A 13 -12.12 -9.53 17.73
C ASP A 13 -10.95 -8.80 18.39
N LEU A 14 -11.14 -7.52 18.63
CA LEU A 14 -10.15 -6.63 19.19
C LEU A 14 -10.76 -5.85 20.36
N PRO A 15 -10.01 -5.59 21.45
CA PRO A 15 -10.46 -4.71 22.50
C PRO A 15 -10.64 -3.28 21.97
N ASN A 16 -11.53 -2.52 22.61
CA ASN A 16 -11.70 -1.10 22.27
C ASN A 16 -10.71 -0.25 23.06
N ASP A 17 -9.43 -0.31 22.69
CA ASP A 17 -8.32 0.40 23.31
C ASP A 17 -7.45 1.11 22.27
N GLU A 18 -6.47 1.88 22.74
CA GLU A 18 -5.55 2.64 21.89
C GLU A 18 -4.66 1.72 21.02
N PRO A 19 -4.07 0.61 21.52
CA PRO A 19 -3.30 -0.31 20.67
C PRO A 19 -4.10 -0.92 19.52
N ALA A 20 -5.35 -1.35 19.77
CA ALA A 20 -6.22 -1.89 18.75
C ALA A 20 -6.62 -0.82 17.71
N THR A 21 -6.94 0.39 18.18
CA THR A 21 -7.22 1.54 17.29
C THR A 21 -6.02 1.87 16.42
N ALA A 22 -4.80 1.89 16.98
CA ALA A 22 -3.57 2.12 16.24
C ALA A 22 -3.30 1.02 15.20
N LEU A 23 -3.57 -0.24 15.53
CA LEU A 23 -3.44 -1.37 14.62
C LEU A 23 -4.40 -1.23 13.43
N VAL A 24 -5.69 -0.98 13.69
CA VAL A 24 -6.71 -0.81 12.62
C VAL A 24 -6.37 0.40 11.75
N LYS A 25 -5.96 1.52 12.35
CA LYS A 25 -5.49 2.70 11.62
C LYS A 25 -4.29 2.37 10.74
N GLY A 26 -3.35 1.57 11.25
CA GLY A 26 -2.19 1.09 10.50
C GLY A 26 -2.58 0.25 9.28
N VAL A 27 -3.52 -0.68 9.44
CA VAL A 27 -4.07 -1.49 8.35
C VAL A 27 -4.69 -0.59 7.28
N LEU A 28 -5.61 0.31 7.66
CA LEU A 28 -6.29 1.19 6.72
C LEU A 28 -5.33 2.13 5.99
N THR A 29 -4.33 2.68 6.68
CA THR A 29 -3.30 3.54 6.08
C THR A 29 -2.47 2.75 5.06
N THR A 30 -2.11 1.51 5.36
CA THR A 30 -1.37 0.64 4.42
C THR A 30 -2.22 0.30 3.20
N LEU A 31 -3.50 -0.05 3.40
CA LEU A 31 -4.42 -0.34 2.31
C LEU A 31 -4.66 0.91 1.43
N ASP A 32 -4.79 2.09 2.03
CA ASP A 32 -4.91 3.34 1.28
C ASP A 32 -3.66 3.60 0.41
N ALA A 33 -2.47 3.45 0.98
CA ALA A 33 -1.22 3.66 0.26
C ALA A 33 -1.03 2.68 -0.91
N LEU A 34 -1.46 1.42 -0.76
CA LEU A 34 -1.28 0.38 -1.77
C LEU A 34 -2.36 0.37 -2.86
N PHE A 35 -3.62 0.64 -2.50
CA PHE A 35 -4.76 0.35 -3.37
C PHE A 35 -5.57 1.58 -3.80
N SER A 36 -5.47 2.72 -3.12
CA SER A 36 -6.16 3.92 -3.58
C SER A 36 -5.53 4.47 -4.86
N ASN A 37 -6.37 5.01 -5.73
CA ASN A 37 -5.96 5.61 -7.01
C ASN A 37 -6.96 6.73 -7.38
N ASP A 38 -6.95 7.18 -8.63
CA ASP A 38 -7.87 8.20 -9.16
C ASP A 38 -9.36 7.81 -9.13
N ARG A 39 -9.66 6.52 -9.04
CA ARG A 39 -11.04 5.98 -9.04
C ARG A 39 -11.52 5.50 -7.69
N ILE A 40 -10.61 5.04 -6.84
CA ILE A 40 -10.91 4.39 -5.56
C ILE A 40 -10.06 5.01 -4.47
N THR A 41 -10.69 5.39 -3.36
CA THR A 41 -10.01 5.86 -2.16
C THR A 41 -10.46 5.02 -0.97
N VAL A 42 -9.51 4.47 -0.22
CA VAL A 42 -9.78 3.77 1.03
C VAL A 42 -10.04 4.80 2.12
N ASP A 43 -11.20 4.72 2.77
CA ASP A 43 -11.55 5.62 3.89
C ASP A 43 -10.79 5.20 5.16
N THR A 44 -9.70 5.90 5.45
CA THR A 44 -8.87 5.65 6.63
C THR A 44 -9.52 6.09 7.96
N ALA A 45 -10.63 6.86 7.92
CA ALA A 45 -11.33 7.30 9.13
C ALA A 45 -12.11 6.17 9.84
N ASN A 46 -12.25 5.00 9.22
CA ASN A 46 -12.99 3.86 9.76
C ASN A 46 -12.24 3.08 10.86
N HIS A 47 -11.14 3.61 11.40
CA HIS A 47 -10.44 3.04 12.56
C HIS A 47 -11.14 3.34 13.90
N ASN A 48 -12.09 4.26 13.93
CA ASN A 48 -12.80 4.65 15.15
C ASN A 48 -13.94 3.67 15.46
N ALA A 49 -13.86 2.96 16.57
CA ALA A 49 -14.89 2.01 17.04
C ALA A 49 -16.27 2.65 17.30
N ALA A 50 -16.33 3.96 17.59
CA ALA A 50 -17.57 4.70 17.75
C ALA A 50 -18.19 5.19 16.42
N ARG A 51 -17.61 4.80 15.27
CA ARG A 51 -18.09 5.28 13.98
C ARG A 51 -19.48 4.76 13.67
N ILE A 52 -20.37 5.68 13.33
CA ILE A 52 -21.72 5.34 12.82
C ILE A 52 -21.59 4.72 11.44
N TRP A 53 -22.29 3.61 11.25
CA TRP A 53 -22.27 2.86 10.01
C TRP A 53 -23.62 2.89 9.29
N LYS A 54 -23.58 2.78 7.98
CA LYS A 54 -24.79 2.73 7.15
C LYS A 54 -25.58 1.45 7.39
N LEU A 55 -26.85 1.58 7.72
CA LEU A 55 -27.77 0.43 7.75
C LEU A 55 -28.15 0.05 6.33
N TYR A 56 -27.76 -1.15 5.90
CA TYR A 56 -28.11 -1.65 4.57
C TYR A 56 -29.64 -1.84 4.42
N GLY A 57 -30.16 -1.62 3.21
CA GLY A 57 -31.59 -1.57 2.95
C GLY A 57 -32.19 -0.15 3.05
N THR A 58 -31.44 0.84 3.55
CA THR A 58 -31.90 2.23 3.62
C THR A 58 -31.44 3.07 2.45
N ALA A 59 -32.18 4.15 2.14
CA ALA A 59 -31.80 5.08 1.07
C ALA A 59 -30.61 5.95 1.47
N SER A 60 -29.63 6.08 0.59
CA SER A 60 -28.54 7.04 0.69
C SER A 60 -28.99 8.35 0.02
N ARG A 61 -29.15 9.39 0.83
CA ARG A 61 -29.61 10.72 0.38
C ARG A 61 -28.56 11.79 0.65
N LYS A 62 -27.29 11.49 0.34
CA LYS A 62 -26.20 12.44 0.50
C LYS A 62 -26.10 13.36 -0.72
N GLY A 63 -26.32 14.66 -0.51
CA GLY A 63 -26.35 15.67 -1.57
C GLY A 63 -27.66 15.64 -2.37
N ASP A 64 -27.69 16.38 -3.47
CA ASP A 64 -28.84 16.48 -4.35
C ASP A 64 -29.06 15.19 -5.15
N ASN A 65 -30.34 14.95 -5.48
CA ASN A 65 -30.71 13.81 -6.32
C ASN A 65 -30.71 14.25 -7.78
N THR A 66 -29.62 13.99 -8.50
CA THR A 66 -29.47 14.31 -9.92
C THR A 66 -29.39 13.05 -10.78
N PRO A 67 -29.61 13.13 -12.09
CA PRO A 67 -29.43 11.98 -12.99
C PRO A 67 -28.06 11.35 -12.90
N GLU A 68 -26.99 12.17 -12.74
CA GLU A 68 -25.59 11.71 -12.65
C GLU A 68 -25.28 11.14 -11.28
N ARG A 69 -25.98 11.60 -10.24
CA ARG A 69 -25.79 11.19 -8.85
C ARG A 69 -27.12 10.95 -8.14
N PRO A 70 -27.87 9.91 -8.55
CA PRO A 70 -29.17 9.64 -7.96
C PRO A 70 -29.05 9.12 -6.52
N HIS A 71 -30.07 9.38 -5.71
CA HIS A 71 -30.23 8.72 -4.43
C HIS A 71 -30.43 7.21 -4.64
N ARG A 72 -29.64 6.40 -3.98
CA ARG A 72 -29.66 4.94 -4.13
C ARG A 72 -29.86 4.23 -2.80
N ARG A 73 -30.42 3.04 -2.84
CA ARG A 73 -30.59 2.18 -1.67
C ARG A 73 -29.26 1.45 -1.41
N ALA A 74 -28.75 1.57 -0.19
CA ALA A 74 -27.61 0.75 0.27
C ALA A 74 -28.04 -0.71 0.37
N ARG A 75 -27.19 -1.65 -0.04
CA ARG A 75 -27.51 -3.08 -0.07
C ARG A 75 -26.26 -3.94 0.11
N VAL A 76 -26.46 -5.11 0.68
CA VAL A 76 -25.46 -6.18 0.68
C VAL A 76 -25.46 -6.81 -0.72
N LEU A 77 -24.32 -6.87 -1.37
CA LEU A 77 -24.16 -7.45 -2.71
C LEU A 77 -23.74 -8.92 -2.63
N ALA A 78 -22.89 -9.25 -1.68
CA ALA A 78 -22.42 -10.58 -1.41
C ALA A 78 -22.11 -10.73 0.09
N ALA A 79 -22.36 -11.89 0.63
CA ALA A 79 -21.93 -12.31 1.95
C ALA A 79 -21.55 -13.79 1.87
N PRO A 80 -20.49 -14.24 2.55
CA PRO A 80 -20.22 -15.67 2.68
C PRO A 80 -21.25 -16.32 3.62
N ASP A 81 -21.43 -17.62 3.49
CA ASP A 81 -22.33 -18.40 4.38
C ASP A 81 -21.84 -18.35 5.82
N GLU A 82 -20.52 -18.31 6.01
CA GLU A 82 -19.88 -18.15 7.32
C GLU A 82 -18.92 -16.96 7.31
N ILE A 83 -19.09 -16.06 8.29
CA ILE A 83 -18.22 -14.89 8.47
C ILE A 83 -17.05 -15.28 9.37
N ALA A 84 -15.92 -15.61 8.75
CA ALA A 84 -14.70 -15.95 9.46
C ALA A 84 -14.11 -14.75 10.23
N LEU A 85 -13.53 -15.03 11.39
CA LEU A 85 -12.76 -14.05 12.16
C LEU A 85 -11.40 -13.81 11.48
N VAL A 86 -11.03 -12.55 11.29
CA VAL A 86 -9.68 -12.19 10.83
C VAL A 86 -8.70 -12.27 12.01
N PRO A 87 -7.68 -13.14 11.95
CA PRO A 87 -6.68 -13.24 13.01
C PRO A 87 -5.90 -11.94 13.19
N ILE A 88 -5.55 -11.59 14.43
CA ILE A 88 -4.79 -10.38 14.74
C ILE A 88 -3.43 -10.34 14.04
N GLU A 89 -2.80 -11.49 13.85
CA GLU A 89 -1.52 -11.63 13.14
C GLU A 89 -1.64 -11.20 11.67
N ARG A 90 -2.78 -11.46 11.04
CA ARG A 90 -3.07 -11.00 9.68
C ARG A 90 -3.19 -9.48 9.63
N LEU A 91 -3.82 -8.87 10.62
CA LEU A 91 -3.91 -7.41 10.71
C LEU A 91 -2.54 -6.78 10.95
N ARG A 92 -1.71 -7.37 11.83
CA ARG A 92 -0.33 -6.94 12.08
C ARG A 92 0.53 -7.07 10.82
N HIS A 93 0.40 -8.18 10.09
CA HIS A 93 1.09 -8.38 8.82
C HIS A 93 0.74 -7.29 7.82
N ILE A 94 -0.55 -7.03 7.59
CA ILE A 94 -0.99 -5.96 6.67
C ILE A 94 -0.46 -4.60 7.09
N ALA A 95 -0.57 -4.25 8.38
CA ALA A 95 -0.07 -2.98 8.89
C ALA A 95 1.45 -2.81 8.74
N GLY A 96 2.19 -3.93 8.67
CA GLY A 96 3.64 -3.97 8.50
C GLY A 96 4.13 -4.12 7.07
N LEU A 97 3.25 -4.27 6.08
CA LEU A 97 3.64 -4.45 4.67
C LEU A 97 4.44 -3.26 4.10
N LEU A 98 4.17 -2.05 4.59
CA LEU A 98 4.92 -0.85 4.25
C LEU A 98 5.76 -0.41 5.45
N PRO A 99 7.07 -0.27 5.30
CA PRO A 99 7.93 0.22 6.37
C PRO A 99 7.58 1.67 6.71
N ARG A 100 7.48 1.96 8.00
CA ARG A 100 7.19 3.32 8.50
C ARG A 100 8.44 4.14 8.72
N GLU A 101 9.56 3.44 8.96
CA GLU A 101 10.87 4.05 9.15
C GLU A 101 11.81 3.55 8.06
N GLY A 102 12.57 4.47 7.48
CA GLY A 102 13.59 4.15 6.51
C GLY A 102 14.79 3.44 7.17
N PRO A 103 15.54 2.63 6.40
CA PRO A 103 16.84 2.18 6.86
C PRO A 103 17.75 3.38 7.15
N SER A 104 18.87 3.15 7.84
CA SER A 104 19.83 4.23 8.08
C SER A 104 20.22 4.93 6.77
N PRO A 105 20.31 6.28 6.76
CA PRO A 105 20.65 7.01 5.54
C PRO A 105 21.99 6.55 4.97
N PRO A 106 22.18 6.59 3.66
CA PRO A 106 23.42 6.18 3.03
C PRO A 106 24.61 7.01 3.56
N LYS A 107 25.68 6.33 3.94
CA LYS A 107 26.93 6.97 4.36
C LYS A 107 27.57 7.63 3.13
N LYS A 108 27.45 8.97 3.00
CA LYS A 108 28.05 9.85 1.99
C LYS A 108 27.79 9.52 0.51
N GLY A 109 27.18 10.46 -0.18
CA GLY A 109 26.97 10.53 -1.63
C GLY A 109 25.78 11.43 -1.93
N ALA A 110 25.74 12.06 -3.09
CA ALA A 110 24.54 12.75 -3.56
C ALA A 110 23.39 11.74 -3.52
N GLY A 111 22.35 12.05 -2.75
CA GLY A 111 21.21 11.16 -2.59
C GLY A 111 20.58 10.86 -3.96
N ILE A 112 20.25 9.60 -4.21
CA ILE A 112 19.49 9.22 -5.41
C ILE A 112 18.10 9.86 -5.28
N ASP A 113 17.67 10.61 -6.29
CA ASP A 113 16.27 10.94 -6.49
C ASP A 113 15.58 9.71 -7.07
N LEU A 114 14.75 9.06 -6.26
CA LEU A 114 14.15 7.78 -6.62
C LEU A 114 13.17 7.93 -7.80
N GLY A 115 12.41 9.02 -7.84
CA GLY A 115 11.46 9.24 -8.93
C GLY A 115 12.17 9.37 -10.27
N ARG A 116 13.25 10.15 -10.30
CA ARG A 116 14.11 10.30 -11.48
C ARG A 116 14.79 8.98 -11.83
N TRP A 117 15.33 8.27 -10.86
CA TRP A 117 15.99 6.97 -11.08
C TRP A 117 15.05 5.95 -11.69
N LEU A 118 13.79 5.84 -11.20
CA LEU A 118 12.77 4.95 -11.76
C LEU A 118 12.49 5.30 -13.23
N ALA A 119 12.35 6.58 -13.55
CA ALA A 119 12.09 7.06 -14.89
C ALA A 119 13.27 6.79 -15.84
N GLU A 120 14.52 7.04 -15.42
CA GLU A 120 15.73 6.79 -16.21
C GLU A 120 15.93 5.32 -16.55
N HIS A 121 15.45 4.42 -15.69
CA HIS A 121 15.52 2.97 -15.90
C HIS A 121 14.25 2.36 -16.52
N GLY A 122 13.30 3.20 -16.94
CA GLY A 122 12.08 2.75 -17.61
C GLY A 122 11.12 1.97 -16.71
N ILE A 123 11.24 2.11 -15.38
CA ILE A 123 10.37 1.44 -14.41
C ILE A 123 9.07 2.26 -14.30
N ALA A 124 7.99 1.71 -14.83
CA ALA A 124 6.71 2.38 -14.87
C ALA A 124 6.09 2.52 -13.46
N VAL A 125 5.73 3.74 -13.08
CA VAL A 125 5.06 4.06 -11.82
C VAL A 125 3.57 4.17 -12.08
N ARG A 126 2.75 3.42 -11.33
CA ARG A 126 1.29 3.45 -11.39
C ARG A 126 0.72 4.64 -10.61
N SER A 127 1.28 4.91 -9.43
CA SER A 127 0.86 6.03 -8.59
C SER A 127 2.00 6.48 -7.67
N THR A 128 1.94 7.75 -7.28
CA THR A 128 2.88 8.38 -6.34
C THR A 128 2.09 9.00 -5.20
N ARG A 129 2.54 8.78 -3.96
CA ARG A 129 1.86 9.28 -2.76
C ARG A 129 2.84 9.72 -1.68
N PRO A 130 2.47 10.68 -0.82
CA PRO A 130 3.20 10.95 0.41
C PRO A 130 3.19 9.73 1.33
N TRP A 131 4.35 9.41 1.94
CA TRP A 131 4.48 8.35 2.92
C TRP A 131 5.53 8.69 3.96
N GLN A 132 5.14 8.82 5.24
CA GLN A 132 6.04 9.06 6.39
C GLN A 132 7.05 10.20 6.14
N GLY A 133 6.56 11.32 5.61
CA GLY A 133 7.39 12.49 5.26
C GLY A 133 8.23 12.34 4.00
N GLY A 134 8.19 11.19 3.35
CA GLY A 134 8.82 10.91 2.06
C GLY A 134 7.80 10.61 0.97
N THR A 135 8.18 9.81 -0.02
CA THR A 135 7.37 9.49 -1.19
C THR A 135 7.32 7.98 -1.43
N LEU A 136 6.12 7.44 -1.58
CA LEU A 136 5.83 6.06 -2.01
C LEU A 136 5.49 6.06 -3.51
N TYR A 137 6.14 5.20 -4.25
CA TYR A 137 5.90 4.89 -5.65
C TYR A 137 5.32 3.48 -5.76
N SER A 138 4.07 3.33 -6.17
CA SER A 138 3.51 2.03 -6.54
C SER A 138 3.92 1.71 -7.97
N LEU A 139 4.57 0.59 -8.20
CA LEU A 139 5.06 0.21 -9.52
C LEU A 139 3.94 -0.41 -10.36
N ALA A 140 3.97 -0.19 -11.66
CA ALA A 140 2.98 -0.75 -12.58
C ALA A 140 3.15 -2.27 -12.75
N GLU A 141 4.39 -2.75 -12.69
CA GLU A 141 4.76 -4.16 -12.78
C GLU A 141 5.74 -4.53 -11.67
N CYS A 142 5.76 -5.80 -11.28
CA CYS A 142 6.72 -6.29 -10.28
C CYS A 142 8.06 -6.58 -10.94
N PRO A 143 9.15 -5.88 -10.57
CA PRO A 143 10.47 -6.15 -11.14
C PRO A 143 11.10 -7.44 -10.60
N PHE A 144 10.56 -7.98 -9.51
CA PHE A 144 11.11 -9.13 -8.80
C PHE A 144 10.52 -10.47 -9.23
N SER A 145 9.43 -10.47 -10.01
CA SER A 145 8.74 -11.70 -10.41
C SER A 145 7.92 -11.48 -11.68
N GLY A 146 7.99 -12.42 -12.59
CA GLY A 146 7.09 -12.47 -13.75
C GLY A 146 5.73 -13.11 -13.48
N ALA A 147 5.50 -13.64 -12.26
CA ALA A 147 4.27 -14.36 -11.90
C ALA A 147 3.08 -13.44 -11.58
N HIS A 148 3.34 -12.16 -11.31
CA HIS A 148 2.33 -11.15 -11.02
C HIS A 148 2.79 -9.76 -11.48
N LYS A 149 1.82 -8.87 -11.74
CA LYS A 149 2.09 -7.52 -12.26
C LYS A 149 1.87 -6.42 -11.23
N ASP A 150 1.38 -6.73 -10.04
CA ASP A 150 1.04 -5.77 -9.00
C ASP A 150 1.86 -6.00 -7.72
N GLY A 151 1.60 -5.16 -6.72
CA GLY A 151 2.13 -5.34 -5.38
C GLY A 151 3.55 -4.84 -5.14
N ALA A 152 4.27 -4.44 -6.17
CA ALA A 152 5.60 -3.87 -6.02
C ALA A 152 5.54 -2.36 -5.74
N PHE A 153 6.45 -1.91 -4.91
CA PHE A 153 6.55 -0.51 -4.50
C PHE A 153 8.00 -0.11 -4.22
N ALA A 154 8.24 1.20 -4.27
CA ALA A 154 9.50 1.80 -3.83
C ALA A 154 9.22 3.02 -2.98
N ILE A 155 10.08 3.32 -1.99
CA ILE A 155 9.92 4.45 -1.08
C ILE A 155 11.23 5.22 -1.02
N GLN A 156 11.11 6.54 -1.15
CA GLN A 156 12.15 7.48 -0.75
C GLN A 156 11.72 8.13 0.56
N PHE A 157 12.41 7.85 1.64
CA PHE A 157 12.13 8.44 2.94
C PHE A 157 12.65 9.88 3.05
N ALA A 158 12.12 10.64 4.00
CA ALA A 158 12.55 12.02 4.26
C ALA A 158 14.06 12.15 4.59
N ASN A 159 14.66 11.10 5.19
CA ASN A 159 16.09 11.03 5.48
C ASN A 159 16.97 10.65 4.27
N GLY A 160 16.38 10.53 3.08
CA GLY A 160 17.07 10.12 1.85
C GLY A 160 17.31 8.62 1.72
N ALA A 161 16.90 7.81 2.70
CA ALA A 161 16.95 6.34 2.59
C ALA A 161 15.99 5.82 1.53
N LEU A 162 16.36 4.73 0.88
CA LEU A 162 15.59 4.10 -0.18
C LEU A 162 15.17 2.69 0.23
N PHE A 163 13.96 2.35 -0.17
CA PHE A 163 13.38 1.05 0.04
C PHE A 163 12.68 0.60 -1.24
N ALA A 164 12.74 -0.68 -1.56
CA ALA A 164 11.88 -1.29 -2.57
C ALA A 164 11.45 -2.67 -2.08
N GLY A 165 10.26 -3.09 -2.47
CA GLY A 165 9.72 -4.39 -2.08
C GLY A 165 8.50 -4.78 -2.90
N CYS A 166 7.95 -5.94 -2.58
CA CYS A 166 6.67 -6.39 -3.08
C CYS A 166 5.92 -7.08 -1.94
N HIS A 167 4.62 -6.82 -1.82
CA HIS A 167 3.83 -7.38 -0.72
C HIS A 167 3.43 -8.86 -0.91
N HIS A 168 3.67 -9.45 -2.10
CA HIS A 168 3.46 -10.88 -2.30
C HIS A 168 4.48 -11.71 -1.53
N GLU A 169 4.04 -12.76 -0.85
CA GLU A 169 4.91 -13.65 -0.08
C GLU A 169 6.02 -14.27 -0.94
N SER A 170 5.69 -14.65 -2.19
CA SER A 170 6.66 -15.16 -3.17
C SER A 170 7.78 -14.18 -3.52
N CYS A 171 7.57 -12.88 -3.23
CA CYS A 171 8.55 -11.81 -3.42
C CYS A 171 9.15 -11.29 -2.10
N GLY A 172 8.90 -11.99 -0.97
CA GLY A 172 9.43 -11.63 0.33
C GLY A 172 8.49 -10.81 1.23
N GLY A 173 7.17 -10.72 0.89
CA GLY A 173 6.14 -10.19 1.78
C GLY A 173 6.41 -8.77 2.31
N GLY A 174 6.89 -7.87 1.46
CA GLY A 174 7.22 -6.50 1.85
C GLY A 174 8.68 -6.31 2.34
N ALA A 175 9.53 -7.33 2.27
CA ALA A 175 10.94 -7.20 2.64
C ALA A 175 11.71 -6.19 1.79
N GLN A 176 12.80 -5.65 2.36
CA GLN A 176 13.69 -4.71 1.68
C GLN A 176 14.43 -5.38 0.53
N ARG A 177 14.25 -4.87 -0.68
CA ARG A 177 14.89 -5.36 -1.92
C ARG A 177 15.48 -4.23 -2.79
N TRP A 178 15.66 -3.03 -2.24
CA TRP A 178 16.28 -1.92 -2.98
C TRP A 178 17.68 -2.27 -3.52
N PRO A 179 18.57 -2.93 -2.75
CA PRO A 179 19.88 -3.30 -3.27
C PRO A 179 19.79 -4.22 -4.49
N GLU A 180 18.86 -5.18 -4.47
CA GLU A 180 18.60 -6.09 -5.57
C GLU A 180 18.02 -5.36 -6.78
N LEU A 181 16.99 -4.51 -6.58
CA LEU A 181 16.42 -3.70 -7.64
C LEU A 181 17.49 -2.85 -8.32
N ARG A 182 18.35 -2.22 -7.53
CA ARG A 182 19.44 -1.41 -8.04
C ARG A 182 20.45 -2.22 -8.86
N GLU A 183 20.81 -3.42 -8.41
CA GLU A 183 21.76 -4.28 -9.09
C GLU A 183 21.23 -4.82 -10.43
N MET A 184 19.90 -4.99 -10.57
CA MET A 184 19.25 -5.37 -11.84
C MET A 184 19.45 -4.32 -12.92
N TYR A 185 19.46 -3.03 -12.56
CA TYR A 185 19.55 -1.92 -13.52
C TYR A 185 20.92 -1.25 -13.55
N GLU A 186 21.70 -1.34 -12.46
CA GLU A 186 23.06 -0.80 -12.33
C GLU A 186 24.00 -1.93 -11.87
N PRO A 187 24.27 -2.95 -12.70
CA PRO A 187 25.16 -4.05 -12.29
C PRO A 187 26.57 -3.52 -12.00
N LYS A 188 27.15 -3.95 -10.89
CA LYS A 188 28.52 -3.60 -10.51
C LYS A 188 29.47 -4.02 -11.63
N ARG A 189 30.24 -3.08 -12.17
CA ARG A 189 31.34 -3.41 -13.08
C ARG A 189 32.33 -4.31 -12.34
N THR A 190 32.45 -5.56 -12.75
CA THR A 190 33.51 -6.45 -12.30
C THR A 190 34.84 -5.81 -12.73
N PRO A 191 35.82 -5.54 -11.84
CA PRO A 191 37.12 -5.06 -12.27
C PRO A 191 37.75 -6.09 -13.21
N LYS A 192 38.12 -5.66 -14.42
CA LYS A 192 38.90 -6.51 -15.31
C LYS A 192 40.16 -6.91 -14.57
N ARG A 193 40.34 -8.23 -14.36
CA ARG A 193 41.57 -8.79 -13.90
C ARG A 193 42.60 -8.50 -15.00
N GLU A 194 43.54 -7.60 -14.73
CA GLU A 194 44.73 -7.43 -15.60
C GLU A 194 45.49 -8.76 -15.55
N GLU A 195 45.46 -9.48 -16.66
CA GLU A 195 46.41 -10.56 -16.88
C GLU A 195 47.77 -9.90 -17.00
N LYS A 196 48.60 -10.09 -15.97
CA LYS A 196 50.02 -9.78 -16.06
C LYS A 196 50.68 -10.90 -16.87
N GLU A 197 51.13 -10.53 -18.09
CA GLU A 197 52.15 -11.27 -18.82
C GLU A 197 53.48 -11.30 -18.04
#